data_7b53b50c561fa91e3a14338aca3d3875
#
_entry.id   7b53b50c561fa91e3a14338aca3d3875
#
_cell.length_a   1.000
_cell.length_b   1.000
_cell.length_c   1.000
_cell.angle_alpha   90.00
_cell.angle_beta   90.00
_cell.angle_gamma   90.00
#
_symmetry.space_group_name_H-M   'P 1'
#
loop_
_entity.id
_entity.type
_entity.pdbx_description
1 polymer ?
#
loop_
_entity_poly.entity_id
_entity_poly.type
_entity_poly.pdbx_seq_one_letter_code
_entity_poly.pdbx_strand_id
1 'polypeptide(L)'
;MAIRPIVIHGDPALHAPTEPVTESPEELAELVQDMYETMDAANGVGLAANQIGVSKRLFVYDCPDLDTEDGGTLSREDVEARGGWITRRGCVVNPVLETSEIPETMPDPEDDLEGCLSLPGVNFPRGRAWWARVTGTDETGEPVSVEGFGLFPRCLQHEVGHRDGFVY
;
A
#
# COMPACT_ATOMS: atom_id res chain seq x y z
N MET A 1 -3.34 17.56 12.67
CA MET A 1 -3.19 16.11 12.91
C MET A 1 -4.55 15.52 13.27
N ALA A 2 -5.10 14.70 12.38
CA ALA A 2 -6.44 14.19 12.56
C ALA A 2 -6.64 12.84 11.86
N ILE A 3 -7.46 12.00 12.46
CA ILE A 3 -8.01 10.82 11.82
C ILE A 3 -9.12 11.28 10.88
N ARG A 4 -8.99 10.96 9.59
CA ARG A 4 -9.98 11.33 8.59
C ARG A 4 -10.90 10.16 8.25
N PRO A 5 -12.18 10.42 7.89
CA PRO A 5 -13.08 9.37 7.45
C PRO A 5 -12.54 8.66 6.21
N ILE A 6 -12.56 7.32 6.23
CA ILE A 6 -12.23 6.52 5.05
C ILE A 6 -13.50 6.40 4.21
N VAL A 7 -13.40 6.81 2.93
CA VAL A 7 -14.51 6.66 1.99
C VAL A 7 -14.62 5.21 1.53
N ILE A 8 -15.83 4.76 1.31
CA ILE A 8 -16.13 3.37 0.97
C ILE A 8 -16.38 3.20 -0.53
N HIS A 9 -16.31 1.96 -1.01
CA HIS A 9 -16.61 1.57 -2.37
C HIS A 9 -17.94 2.19 -2.85
N GLY A 10 -17.91 2.78 -4.03
CA GLY A 10 -19.00 3.57 -4.59
C GLY A 10 -18.77 5.08 -4.53
N ASP A 11 -17.83 5.56 -3.70
CA ASP A 11 -17.46 6.97 -3.70
C ASP A 11 -16.65 7.30 -4.97
N PRO A 12 -17.01 8.37 -5.71
CA PRO A 12 -16.30 8.72 -6.95
C PRO A 12 -14.80 8.90 -6.81
N ALA A 13 -14.29 9.30 -5.64
CA ALA A 13 -12.87 9.47 -5.39
C ALA A 13 -12.07 8.16 -5.56
N LEU A 14 -12.69 7.00 -5.32
CA LEU A 14 -12.05 5.68 -5.42
C LEU A 14 -12.01 5.12 -6.85
N HIS A 15 -12.83 5.64 -7.75
CA HIS A 15 -13.09 5.05 -9.07
C HIS A 15 -12.58 5.91 -10.23
N ALA A 16 -11.82 6.95 -9.92
CA ALA A 16 -11.18 7.82 -10.91
C ALA A 16 -9.67 7.85 -10.70
N PRO A 17 -8.88 8.02 -11.77
CA PRO A 17 -7.45 8.27 -11.66
C PRO A 17 -7.19 9.50 -10.77
N THR A 18 -6.17 9.42 -9.94
CA THR A 18 -5.75 10.54 -9.10
C THR A 18 -4.86 11.51 -9.87
N GLU A 19 -4.67 12.70 -9.33
CA GLU A 19 -3.82 13.72 -9.92
C GLU A 19 -2.38 13.66 -9.35
N PRO A 20 -1.36 13.96 -10.17
CA PRO A 20 0.01 14.07 -9.67
C PRO A 20 0.12 15.10 -8.55
N VAL A 21 0.95 14.81 -7.57
CA VAL A 21 1.27 15.74 -6.48
C VAL A 21 2.28 16.78 -7.00
N THR A 22 1.95 18.05 -6.82
CA THR A 22 2.80 19.20 -7.17
C THR A 22 3.11 20.09 -5.97
N GLU A 23 2.48 19.81 -4.83
CA GLU A 23 2.67 20.53 -3.59
C GLU A 23 4.08 20.31 -3.01
N SER A 24 4.56 21.29 -2.25
CA SER A 24 5.82 21.16 -1.53
C SER A 24 5.72 20.21 -0.33
N PRO A 25 6.85 19.72 0.21
CA PRO A 25 6.84 18.91 1.41
C PRO A 25 6.12 19.56 2.59
N GLU A 26 6.25 20.86 2.76
CA GLU A 26 5.60 21.61 3.83
C GLU A 26 4.06 21.59 3.68
N GLU A 27 3.58 21.69 2.44
CA GLU A 27 2.15 21.65 2.15
C GLU A 27 1.56 20.24 2.30
N LEU A 28 2.38 19.19 2.12
CA LEU A 28 1.97 17.80 2.28
C LEU A 28 2.02 17.31 3.73
N ALA A 29 2.79 17.94 4.59
CA ALA A 29 3.11 17.44 5.93
C ALA A 29 1.86 17.08 6.74
N GLU A 30 0.86 17.95 6.78
CA GLU A 30 -0.38 17.70 7.51
C GLU A 30 -1.19 16.54 6.91
N LEU A 31 -1.31 16.49 5.57
CA LEU A 31 -2.02 15.42 4.89
C LEU A 31 -1.38 14.06 5.17
N VAL A 32 -0.06 13.96 5.05
CA VAL A 32 0.67 12.70 5.26
C VAL A 32 0.54 12.24 6.71
N GLN A 33 0.64 13.16 7.67
CA GLN A 33 0.45 12.85 9.08
C GLN A 33 -0.96 12.32 9.35
N ASP A 34 -1.97 12.98 8.80
CA ASP A 34 -3.37 12.52 8.91
C ASP A 34 -3.56 11.14 8.29
N MET A 35 -2.90 10.85 7.16
CA MET A 35 -2.95 9.55 6.52
C MET A 35 -2.35 8.45 7.41
N TYR A 36 -1.19 8.69 8.03
CA TYR A 36 -0.60 7.75 8.98
C TYR A 36 -1.52 7.49 10.17
N GLU A 37 -2.06 8.53 10.79
CA GLU A 37 -2.95 8.39 11.93
C GLU A 37 -4.24 7.65 11.56
N THR A 38 -4.80 7.91 10.38
CA THR A 38 -5.99 7.23 9.88
C THR A 38 -5.71 5.75 9.61
N MET A 39 -4.59 5.43 8.97
CA MET A 39 -4.16 4.05 8.72
C MET A 39 -3.97 3.29 10.03
N ASP A 40 -3.29 3.87 11.00
CA ASP A 40 -3.03 3.24 12.30
C ASP A 40 -4.33 2.99 13.06
N ALA A 41 -5.24 3.96 13.08
CA ALA A 41 -6.54 3.82 13.74
C ALA A 41 -7.42 2.73 13.12
N ALA A 42 -7.25 2.47 11.82
CA ALA A 42 -7.98 1.44 11.11
C ALA A 42 -7.25 0.06 11.11
N ASN A 43 -6.09 -0.02 11.74
CA ASN A 43 -5.21 -1.21 11.71
C ASN A 43 -4.89 -1.64 10.26
N GLY A 44 -4.71 -0.67 9.36
CA GLY A 44 -4.39 -0.91 7.97
C GLY A 44 -2.90 -1.14 7.74
N VAL A 45 -2.57 -1.79 6.63
CA VAL A 45 -1.20 -1.98 6.15
C VAL A 45 -0.82 -0.98 5.06
N GLY A 46 -1.80 -0.23 4.57
CA GLY A 46 -1.62 0.82 3.58
C GLY A 46 -2.85 1.71 3.50
N LEU A 47 -2.65 2.93 3.02
CA LEU A 47 -3.72 3.89 2.78
C LEU A 47 -3.31 4.87 1.68
N ALA A 48 -4.09 4.90 0.61
CA ALA A 48 -3.93 5.88 -0.46
C ALA A 48 -4.75 7.16 -0.16
N ALA A 49 -4.30 8.29 -0.69
CA ALA A 49 -4.94 9.58 -0.42
C ALA A 49 -6.41 9.61 -0.88
N ASN A 50 -6.76 8.96 -1.99
CA ASN A 50 -8.14 8.93 -2.46
C ASN A 50 -9.09 8.15 -1.52
N GLN A 51 -8.57 7.29 -0.65
CA GLN A 51 -9.38 6.60 0.36
C GLN A 51 -9.85 7.53 1.49
N ILE A 52 -9.30 8.71 1.59
CA ILE A 52 -9.80 9.79 2.47
C ILE A 52 -10.37 10.97 1.66
N GLY A 53 -10.74 10.71 0.40
CA GLY A 53 -11.38 11.69 -0.47
C GLY A 53 -10.45 12.72 -1.11
N VAL A 54 -9.14 12.51 -1.06
CA VAL A 54 -8.14 13.42 -1.63
C VAL A 54 -7.59 12.85 -2.94
N SER A 55 -7.88 13.48 -4.07
CA SER A 55 -7.45 13.01 -5.39
C SER A 55 -6.00 13.37 -5.70
N LYS A 56 -5.07 12.75 -4.98
CA LYS A 56 -3.62 12.92 -5.15
C LYS A 56 -2.90 11.58 -5.23
N ARG A 57 -1.84 11.51 -6.04
CA ARG A 57 -1.02 10.31 -6.23
C ARG A 57 0.00 10.14 -5.11
N LEU A 58 -0.45 9.71 -3.96
CA LEU A 58 0.41 9.30 -2.85
C LEU A 58 -0.28 8.26 -1.98
N PHE A 59 0.53 7.46 -1.30
CA PHE A 59 0.06 6.53 -0.29
C PHE A 59 1.06 6.41 0.86
N VAL A 60 0.57 5.97 2.01
CA VAL A 60 1.37 5.54 3.15
C VAL A 60 1.24 4.04 3.32
N TYR A 61 2.23 3.41 3.91
CA TYR A 61 2.23 1.96 4.17
C TYR A 61 2.91 1.64 5.49
N ASP A 62 2.50 0.52 6.06
CA ASP A 62 3.13 -0.12 7.22
C ASP A 62 2.91 -1.63 7.08
N CYS A 63 3.71 -2.24 6.20
CA CYS A 63 3.52 -3.61 5.75
C CYS A 63 4.48 -4.57 6.45
N PRO A 64 4.03 -5.78 6.81
CA PRO A 64 4.94 -6.80 7.32
C PRO A 64 6.10 -7.07 6.35
N ASP A 65 7.31 -7.08 6.89
CA ASP A 65 8.51 -7.45 6.14
C ASP A 65 8.84 -8.92 6.43
N LEU A 66 8.55 -9.77 5.46
CA LEU A 66 8.79 -11.21 5.52
C LEU A 66 9.84 -11.66 4.52
N ASP A 67 10.53 -10.72 3.87
CA ASP A 67 11.51 -11.03 2.83
C ASP A 67 12.72 -11.74 3.42
N THR A 68 13.22 -12.74 2.69
CA THR A 68 14.50 -13.40 2.95
C THR A 68 15.58 -12.89 1.98
N GLU A 69 16.84 -13.02 2.33
CA GLU A 69 17.97 -12.57 1.49
C GLU A 69 18.04 -13.29 0.14
N ASP A 70 17.48 -14.47 0.04
CA ASP A 70 17.45 -15.30 -1.17
C ASP A 70 16.21 -15.07 -2.05
N GLY A 71 15.38 -14.06 -1.70
CA GLY A 71 14.18 -13.71 -2.45
C GLY A 71 12.96 -14.57 -2.13
N GLY A 72 12.98 -15.22 -0.98
CA GLY A 72 11.82 -15.98 -0.46
C GLY A 72 11.03 -15.21 0.59
N THR A 73 10.23 -15.94 1.34
CA THR A 73 9.41 -15.40 2.43
C THR A 73 9.65 -16.18 3.71
N LEU A 74 9.77 -15.47 4.83
CA LEU A 74 9.93 -16.06 6.16
C LEU A 74 8.69 -16.86 6.55
N SER A 75 8.93 -18.04 7.14
CA SER A 75 7.89 -18.82 7.78
C SER A 75 7.45 -18.18 9.11
N ARG A 76 6.32 -18.61 9.65
CA ARG A 76 5.88 -18.19 10.98
C ARG A 76 6.90 -18.50 12.06
N GLU A 77 7.55 -19.67 11.97
CA GLU A 77 8.59 -20.09 12.90
C GLU A 77 9.81 -19.17 12.84
N ASP A 78 10.23 -18.75 11.63
CA ASP A 78 11.33 -17.81 11.45
C ASP A 78 10.99 -16.42 12.02
N VAL A 79 9.73 -15.97 11.85
CA VAL A 79 9.26 -14.70 12.43
C VAL A 79 9.32 -14.75 13.96
N GLU A 80 8.89 -15.84 14.57
CA GLU A 80 8.94 -16.03 16.02
C GLU A 80 10.41 -16.09 16.50
N ALA A 81 11.30 -16.76 15.75
CA ALA A 81 12.72 -16.89 16.08
C ALA A 81 13.45 -15.54 16.06
N ARG A 82 13.09 -14.60 15.20
CA ARG A 82 13.67 -13.25 15.15
C ARG A 82 13.09 -12.27 16.19
N GLY A 83 12.14 -12.71 17.01
CA GLY A 83 11.54 -11.89 18.05
C GLY A 83 10.21 -11.21 17.67
N GLY A 84 9.58 -11.64 16.58
CA GLY A 84 8.24 -11.17 16.20
C GLY A 84 8.17 -10.47 14.84
N TRP A 85 7.05 -9.82 14.61
CA TRP A 85 6.77 -9.11 13.36
C TRP A 85 7.59 -7.83 13.27
N ILE A 86 8.20 -7.62 12.10
CA ILE A 86 8.85 -6.38 11.71
C ILE A 86 8.07 -5.82 10.54
N THR A 87 7.82 -4.51 10.53
CA THR A 87 7.14 -3.85 9.44
C THR A 87 8.06 -2.85 8.74
N ARG A 88 7.74 -2.55 7.47
CA ARG A 88 8.34 -1.45 6.72
C ARG A 88 7.29 -0.37 6.59
N ARG A 89 7.62 0.85 7.04
CA ARG A 89 6.71 1.99 7.09
C ARG A 89 7.27 3.15 6.29
N GLY A 90 6.42 3.79 5.51
CA GLY A 90 6.81 4.96 4.74
C GLY A 90 5.69 5.56 3.91
N CYS A 91 6.06 6.57 3.12
CA CYS A 91 5.18 7.27 2.20
C CYS A 91 5.83 7.30 0.82
N VAL A 92 5.04 7.12 -0.22
CA VAL A 92 5.49 7.29 -1.62
C VAL A 92 4.57 8.29 -2.32
N VAL A 93 5.19 9.34 -2.83
CA VAL A 93 4.55 10.41 -3.59
C VAL A 93 4.86 10.20 -5.07
N ASN A 94 3.85 10.33 -5.92
CA ASN A 94 3.93 10.09 -7.37
C ASN A 94 4.55 8.72 -7.70
N PRO A 95 3.96 7.62 -7.22
CA PRO A 95 4.54 6.29 -7.35
C PRO A 95 4.60 5.81 -8.80
N VAL A 96 5.72 5.15 -9.13
CA VAL A 96 5.90 4.39 -10.36
C VAL A 96 6.14 2.93 -9.99
N LEU A 97 5.36 2.02 -10.57
CA LEU A 97 5.38 0.59 -10.26
C LEU A 97 6.11 -0.21 -11.33
N GLU A 98 7.04 -1.07 -10.89
CA GLU A 98 7.65 -2.12 -11.69
C GLU A 98 7.35 -3.46 -11.04
N THR A 99 7.00 -4.49 -11.83
CA THR A 99 6.67 -5.81 -11.31
C THR A 99 7.31 -6.93 -12.14
N SER A 100 7.47 -8.09 -11.52
CA SER A 100 7.61 -9.35 -12.23
C SER A 100 6.30 -9.71 -12.94
N GLU A 101 6.32 -10.76 -13.73
CA GLU A 101 5.09 -11.26 -14.37
C GLU A 101 4.05 -11.66 -13.32
N ILE A 102 2.78 -11.31 -13.58
CA ILE A 102 1.66 -11.78 -12.77
C ILE A 102 1.34 -13.20 -13.24
N PRO A 103 1.25 -14.20 -12.35
CA PRO A 103 0.88 -15.54 -12.72
C PRO A 103 -0.46 -15.58 -13.47
N GLU A 104 -0.53 -16.31 -14.57
CA GLU A 104 -1.79 -16.53 -15.34
C GLU A 104 -2.74 -17.52 -14.67
N THR A 105 -2.31 -18.12 -13.57
CA THR A 105 -3.13 -19.04 -12.78
C THR A 105 -4.16 -18.29 -11.93
N MET A 106 -5.27 -18.94 -11.64
CA MET A 106 -6.25 -18.40 -10.69
C MET A 106 -5.61 -18.18 -9.33
N PRO A 107 -5.90 -17.03 -8.66
CA PRO A 107 -5.39 -16.80 -7.32
C PRO A 107 -5.90 -17.86 -6.35
N ASP A 108 -5.07 -18.20 -5.36
CA ASP A 108 -5.46 -19.13 -4.30
C ASP A 108 -6.54 -18.50 -3.42
N PRO A 109 -7.68 -19.19 -3.20
CA PRO A 109 -8.79 -18.61 -2.44
C PRO A 109 -8.51 -18.44 -0.94
N GLU A 110 -7.44 -19.03 -0.42
CA GLU A 110 -7.06 -18.95 0.98
C GLU A 110 -5.80 -18.08 1.20
N ASP A 111 -4.80 -18.26 0.33
CA ASP A 111 -3.49 -17.60 0.49
C ASP A 111 -3.40 -16.24 -0.23
N ASP A 112 -4.15 -16.05 -1.31
CA ASP A 112 -4.12 -14.81 -2.11
C ASP A 112 -5.20 -13.80 -1.72
N LEU A 113 -5.74 -13.90 -0.51
CA LEU A 113 -6.76 -12.97 -0.02
C LEU A 113 -6.21 -11.57 0.19
N GLU A 114 -6.96 -10.60 -0.29
CA GLU A 114 -6.65 -9.19 -0.16
C GLU A 114 -7.86 -8.43 0.36
N GLY A 115 -7.64 -7.54 1.33
CA GLY A 115 -8.66 -6.64 1.88
C GLY A 115 -8.34 -5.19 1.57
N CYS A 116 -9.36 -4.35 1.62
CA CYS A 116 -9.22 -2.91 1.46
C CYS A 116 -10.03 -2.18 2.53
N LEU A 117 -9.45 -1.13 3.13
CA LEU A 117 -10.15 -0.32 4.14
C LEU A 117 -11.40 0.37 3.59
N SER A 118 -11.44 0.63 2.28
CA SER A 118 -12.60 1.20 1.58
C SER A 118 -13.66 0.16 1.22
N LEU A 119 -13.42 -1.11 1.52
CA LEU A 119 -14.37 -2.21 1.34
C LEU A 119 -14.38 -3.08 2.61
N PRO A 120 -14.91 -2.56 3.73
CA PRO A 120 -14.83 -3.21 5.04
C PRO A 120 -15.50 -4.58 5.08
N GLY A 121 -14.83 -5.54 5.73
CA GLY A 121 -15.36 -6.89 5.97
C GLY A 121 -15.39 -7.79 4.74
N VAL A 122 -14.81 -7.36 3.62
CA VAL A 122 -14.76 -8.13 2.37
C VAL A 122 -13.32 -8.41 1.99
N ASN A 123 -13.01 -9.67 1.69
CA ASN A 123 -11.72 -10.10 1.18
C ASN A 123 -11.93 -10.88 -0.12
N PHE A 124 -11.06 -10.64 -1.08
CA PHE A 124 -11.12 -11.32 -2.38
C PHE A 124 -9.76 -11.95 -2.71
N PRO A 125 -9.76 -13.14 -3.34
CA PRO A 125 -8.56 -13.67 -3.96
C PRO A 125 -8.10 -12.75 -5.09
N ARG A 126 -6.84 -12.32 -5.07
CA ARG A 126 -6.26 -11.46 -6.09
C ARG A 126 -4.88 -11.92 -6.49
N GLY A 127 -4.70 -12.22 -7.77
CA GLY A 127 -3.39 -12.51 -8.35
C GLY A 127 -2.54 -11.24 -8.39
N ARG A 128 -1.31 -11.35 -7.86
CA ARG A 128 -0.33 -10.26 -7.85
C ARG A 128 1.03 -10.77 -8.30
N ALA A 129 1.86 -9.88 -8.80
CA ALA A 129 3.25 -10.19 -9.07
C ALA A 129 3.98 -10.57 -7.77
N TRP A 130 4.89 -11.55 -7.85
CA TRP A 130 5.68 -11.99 -6.69
C TRP A 130 6.67 -10.92 -6.23
N TRP A 131 7.26 -10.18 -7.17
CA TRP A 131 8.17 -9.08 -6.90
C TRP A 131 7.58 -7.77 -7.42
N ALA A 132 7.77 -6.70 -6.67
CA ALA A 132 7.44 -5.34 -7.09
C ALA A 132 8.44 -4.33 -6.53
N ARG A 133 8.64 -3.26 -7.30
CA ARG A 133 9.38 -2.06 -6.89
C ARG A 133 8.51 -0.84 -7.15
N VAL A 134 8.43 0.03 -6.17
CA VAL A 134 7.81 1.34 -6.32
C VAL A 134 8.85 2.41 -6.10
N THR A 135 8.94 3.34 -7.03
CA THR A 135 9.81 4.52 -6.95
C THR A 135 8.98 5.79 -6.91
N GLY A 136 9.51 6.83 -6.31
CA GLY A 136 8.86 8.13 -6.20
C GLY A 136 9.68 9.03 -5.28
N THR A 137 8.99 9.90 -4.55
CA THR A 137 9.59 10.68 -3.47
C THR A 137 8.86 10.39 -2.16
N ASP A 138 9.55 10.59 -1.04
CA ASP A 138 8.90 10.55 0.27
C ASP A 138 8.24 11.91 0.59
N GLU A 139 7.67 12.02 1.80
CA GLU A 139 7.00 13.24 2.27
C GLU A 139 7.94 14.43 2.43
N THR A 140 9.24 14.21 2.45
CA THR A 140 10.26 15.27 2.53
C THR A 140 10.79 15.72 1.17
N GLY A 141 10.35 15.06 0.09
CA GLY A 141 10.80 15.31 -1.29
C GLY A 141 12.05 14.54 -1.69
N GLU A 142 12.58 13.68 -0.82
CA GLU A 142 13.73 12.82 -1.13
C GLU A 142 13.34 11.64 -2.00
N PRO A 143 14.17 11.23 -2.99
CA PRO A 143 13.90 10.05 -3.79
C PRO A 143 13.78 8.80 -2.92
N VAL A 144 12.78 7.96 -3.20
CA VAL A 144 12.56 6.70 -2.50
C VAL A 144 12.35 5.57 -3.50
N SER A 145 12.89 4.40 -3.15
CA SER A 145 12.66 3.16 -3.88
C SER A 145 12.40 2.06 -2.86
N VAL A 146 11.24 1.41 -2.95
CA VAL A 146 10.86 0.32 -2.07
C VAL A 146 10.53 -0.91 -2.91
N GLU A 147 11.09 -2.05 -2.54
CA GLU A 147 10.88 -3.31 -3.23
C GLU A 147 10.85 -4.49 -2.27
N GLY A 148 10.31 -5.60 -2.71
CA GLY A 148 10.26 -6.82 -1.95
C GLY A 148 9.64 -7.98 -2.71
N PHE A 149 9.43 -9.07 -1.99
CA PHE A 149 8.86 -10.32 -2.51
C PHE A 149 7.66 -10.75 -1.67
N GLY A 150 6.71 -11.43 -2.30
CA GLY A 150 5.57 -12.03 -1.60
C GLY A 150 4.55 -11.01 -1.08
N LEU A 151 4.41 -10.91 0.23
CA LEU A 151 3.38 -10.09 0.87
C LEU A 151 3.61 -8.58 0.70
N PHE A 152 4.83 -8.11 0.86
CA PHE A 152 5.13 -6.68 0.75
C PHE A 152 4.80 -6.11 -0.65
N PRO A 153 5.20 -6.76 -1.76
CA PRO A 153 4.77 -6.33 -3.09
C PRO A 153 3.26 -6.36 -3.31
N ARG A 154 2.54 -7.25 -2.65
CA ARG A 154 1.07 -7.28 -2.71
C ARG A 154 0.47 -5.99 -2.16
N CYS A 155 0.97 -5.52 -1.01
CA CYS A 155 0.59 -4.23 -0.45
C CYS A 155 0.91 -3.07 -1.42
N LEU A 156 2.11 -3.04 -1.97
CA LEU A 156 2.51 -1.99 -2.92
C LEU A 156 1.63 -1.95 -4.16
N GLN A 157 1.33 -3.11 -4.76
CA GLN A 157 0.48 -3.20 -5.95
C GLN A 157 -0.95 -2.75 -5.67
N HIS A 158 -1.49 -3.08 -4.47
CA HIS A 158 -2.80 -2.63 -4.04
C HIS A 158 -2.85 -1.10 -3.93
N GLU A 159 -1.90 -0.49 -3.23
CA GLU A 159 -1.88 0.95 -3.02
C GLU A 159 -1.65 1.74 -4.32
N VAL A 160 -0.78 1.25 -5.20
CA VAL A 160 -0.60 1.85 -6.53
C VAL A 160 -1.86 1.71 -7.38
N GLY A 161 -2.62 0.62 -7.23
CA GLY A 161 -3.90 0.44 -7.90
C GLY A 161 -4.89 1.55 -7.59
N HIS A 162 -4.91 2.06 -6.36
CA HIS A 162 -5.76 3.20 -5.99
C HIS A 162 -5.43 4.46 -6.79
N ARG A 163 -4.16 4.68 -7.15
CA ARG A 163 -3.75 5.78 -8.01
C ARG A 163 -4.55 5.82 -9.32
N ASP A 164 -4.87 4.66 -9.86
CA ASP A 164 -5.54 4.50 -11.15
C ASP A 164 -7.06 4.30 -11.01
N GLY A 165 -7.60 4.40 -9.80
CA GLY A 165 -9.03 4.28 -9.54
C GLY A 165 -9.54 2.87 -9.30
N PHE A 166 -8.64 1.95 -8.90
CA PHE A 166 -9.00 0.56 -8.58
C PHE A 166 -9.06 0.34 -7.06
N VAL A 167 -10.00 -0.48 -6.62
CA VAL A 167 -10.10 -0.97 -5.23
C VAL A 167 -9.50 -2.37 -5.11
N TYR A 168 -9.48 -3.12 -6.18
CA TYR A 168 -8.84 -4.43 -6.32
C TYR A 168 -8.16 -4.59 -7.65
#